data_2ae219bf4470aeb602dc9fb12b666c66
#
_entry.id   2ae219bf4470aeb602dc9fb12b666c66
#
_cell.length_a   1.000
_cell.length_b   1.000
_cell.length_c   1.000
_cell.angle_alpha   90.00
_cell.angle_beta   90.00
_cell.angle_gamma   90.00
#
_symmetry.space_group_name_H-M   'P 1'
#
loop_
_entity.id
_entity.type
_entity.pdbx_description
1 polymer ?
#
loop_
_entity_poly.entity_id
_entity_poly.type
_entity_poly.pdbx_seq_one_letter_code
_entity_poly.pdbx_strand_id
1 'polypeptide(L)'
;MNKILLLLITTAALSCSSPKIQETAETDKDENPVLVSLTSEQLASVGIETAKPEMNYMSTSIEATGMLDVPPQQAVSVMALFGGYVKSTDMLQGKQVKKGDVLCVMQDPSYIQLQQEYLDIKSQLEFLQADFERQKQLASEQVSSQKTFQQAKAQYESAKAKLNGIKAQLLMLNVPLNSLDAGTISTTVSIISPINGYITEMKINLGTYVQPQDLLFRIIDPEHLHAELQVFEKDIPYISKNQKVHIRLVNEQKVRTAHVYLINKEISAERTVRVHCHLDSEDQSLIPGTYLHAQVFNEAQQNYTLPESAVVSYNGRQYVFAATGNKSVYEMIAVNLLLTKDKKCVINPVDTSKRYVTQGAYDLLGKVNNKSDD
;
A
#
# COMPACT_ATOMS: atom_id res chain seq x y z
N MET A 1 -56.12 41.10 14.81
CA MET A 1 -56.68 41.89 13.69
C MET A 1 -55.77 41.77 12.49
N ASN A 2 -56.24 40.99 11.51
CA ASN A 2 -56.14 41.17 10.04
C ASN A 2 -54.73 41.32 9.41
N LYS A 3 -54.37 40.68 8.32
CA LYS A 3 -55.11 40.14 7.16
C LYS A 3 -54.29 39.04 6.49
N ILE A 4 -54.96 38.00 6.10
CA ILE A 4 -54.55 36.97 5.12
C ILE A 4 -54.43 37.65 3.75
N LEU A 5 -53.29 37.43 3.05
CA LEU A 5 -53.16 37.72 1.63
C LEU A 5 -52.75 36.42 0.92
N LEU A 6 -53.76 35.87 0.24
CA LEU A 6 -53.67 34.69 -0.61
C LEU A 6 -53.03 35.11 -1.93
N LEU A 7 -51.87 34.58 -2.29
CA LEU A 7 -51.25 34.78 -3.61
C LEU A 7 -51.28 33.44 -4.38
N LEU A 8 -52.15 33.38 -5.36
CA LEU A 8 -52.26 32.31 -6.34
C LEU A 8 -51.05 32.39 -7.28
N ILE A 9 -50.19 31.37 -7.28
CA ILE A 9 -49.12 31.22 -8.27
C ILE A 9 -49.51 30.08 -9.19
N THR A 10 -49.86 30.43 -10.43
CA THR A 10 -50.06 29.51 -11.56
C THR A 10 -48.75 28.86 -11.96
N THR A 11 -48.68 27.53 -11.85
CA THR A 11 -47.57 26.72 -12.33
C THR A 11 -47.66 26.56 -13.86
N ALA A 12 -46.81 27.26 -14.59
CA ALA A 12 -46.52 26.95 -15.98
C ALA A 12 -45.51 25.79 -16.07
N ALA A 13 -45.98 24.65 -16.54
CA ALA A 13 -45.12 23.49 -16.83
C ALA A 13 -44.30 23.76 -18.10
N LEU A 14 -43.01 24.15 -17.94
CA LEU A 14 -42.04 24.07 -19.06
C LEU A 14 -41.46 22.66 -19.07
N SER A 15 -41.90 21.88 -20.07
CA SER A 15 -41.31 20.62 -20.47
C SER A 15 -39.98 20.89 -21.16
N CYS A 16 -38.84 20.74 -20.44
CA CYS A 16 -37.54 20.65 -21.05
C CYS A 16 -37.29 19.20 -21.47
N SER A 17 -37.43 18.93 -22.76
CA SER A 17 -36.94 17.71 -23.39
C SER A 17 -35.40 17.80 -23.45
N SER A 18 -34.72 17.02 -22.62
CA SER A 18 -33.29 16.78 -22.73
C SER A 18 -33.00 16.00 -24.02
N PRO A 19 -32.06 16.41 -24.87
CA PRO A 19 -31.62 15.57 -25.98
C PRO A 19 -30.92 14.32 -25.42
N LYS A 20 -31.50 13.14 -25.66
CA LYS A 20 -30.79 11.87 -25.56
C LYS A 20 -29.62 11.96 -26.52
N ILE A 21 -28.41 12.04 -25.97
CA ILE A 21 -27.19 11.68 -26.69
C ILE A 21 -27.31 10.18 -26.92
N GLN A 22 -27.76 9.80 -28.11
CA GLN A 22 -27.53 8.47 -28.62
C GLN A 22 -26.02 8.35 -28.85
N GLU A 23 -25.37 7.63 -27.95
CA GLU A 23 -24.06 7.05 -28.17
C GLU A 23 -24.24 5.98 -29.26
N THR A 24 -24.20 6.42 -30.53
CA THR A 24 -24.06 5.53 -31.67
C THR A 24 -22.67 4.90 -31.54
N ALA A 25 -22.60 3.73 -30.93
CA ALA A 25 -21.55 2.79 -31.22
C ALA A 25 -21.69 2.46 -32.70
N GLU A 26 -21.00 3.20 -33.56
CA GLU A 26 -20.76 2.78 -34.94
C GLU A 26 -19.94 1.50 -34.90
N THR A 27 -20.66 0.37 -34.87
CA THR A 27 -20.17 -0.89 -35.40
C THR A 27 -20.05 -0.69 -36.91
N ASP A 28 -18.87 -0.25 -37.33
CA ASP A 28 -18.49 -0.23 -38.76
C ASP A 28 -18.45 -1.69 -39.28
N LYS A 29 -19.63 -2.14 -39.67
CA LYS A 29 -19.79 -3.34 -40.49
C LYS A 29 -19.81 -2.87 -41.94
N ASP A 30 -18.94 -3.49 -42.76
CA ASP A 30 -18.79 -3.37 -44.19
C ASP A 30 -17.80 -2.32 -44.70
N GLU A 31 -16.53 -2.42 -44.30
CA GLU A 31 -15.46 -2.07 -45.26
C GLU A 31 -15.24 -3.27 -46.16
N ASN A 32 -15.58 -3.15 -47.45
CA ASN A 32 -15.17 -4.11 -48.48
C ASN A 32 -13.65 -4.36 -48.35
N PRO A 33 -13.18 -5.61 -48.36
CA PRO A 33 -11.77 -5.91 -48.16
C PRO A 33 -10.95 -5.17 -49.23
N VAL A 34 -10.02 -4.33 -48.77
CA VAL A 34 -9.11 -3.59 -49.65
C VAL A 34 -8.14 -4.60 -50.22
N LEU A 35 -8.32 -4.93 -51.54
CA LEU A 35 -7.46 -5.84 -52.26
C LEU A 35 -6.35 -5.05 -52.96
N VAL A 36 -5.12 -5.47 -52.74
CA VAL A 36 -3.92 -4.93 -53.34
C VAL A 36 -3.37 -5.96 -54.32
N SER A 37 -3.29 -5.58 -55.60
CA SER A 37 -2.72 -6.43 -56.65
C SER A 37 -1.36 -5.89 -57.10
N LEU A 38 -0.40 -6.80 -57.28
CA LEU A 38 0.92 -6.50 -57.82
C LEU A 38 1.07 -7.12 -59.21
N THR A 39 1.82 -6.46 -60.10
CA THR A 39 2.25 -7.07 -61.35
C THR A 39 3.38 -8.08 -61.12
N SER A 40 3.61 -9.00 -62.04
CA SER A 40 4.68 -10.00 -61.92
C SER A 40 6.07 -9.38 -61.76
N GLU A 41 6.32 -8.25 -62.38
CA GLU A 41 7.58 -7.48 -62.27
C GLU A 41 7.75 -6.86 -60.89
N GLN A 42 6.65 -6.31 -60.29
CA GLN A 42 6.64 -5.73 -58.96
C GLN A 42 6.81 -6.81 -57.89
N LEU A 43 6.18 -7.98 -58.09
CA LEU A 43 6.32 -9.10 -57.16
C LEU A 43 7.78 -9.60 -57.09
N ALA A 44 8.48 -9.61 -58.23
CA ALA A 44 9.88 -10.01 -58.30
C ALA A 44 10.83 -8.97 -57.66
N SER A 45 10.50 -7.68 -57.76
CA SER A 45 11.35 -6.60 -57.22
C SER A 45 11.20 -6.37 -55.73
N VAL A 46 10.00 -6.59 -55.12
CA VAL A 46 9.68 -6.30 -53.71
C VAL A 46 10.11 -7.45 -52.79
N GLY A 47 10.23 -8.69 -53.32
CA GLY A 47 10.65 -9.84 -52.51
C GLY A 47 9.68 -10.14 -51.35
N ILE A 48 8.38 -10.23 -51.68
CA ILE A 48 7.35 -10.51 -50.67
C ILE A 48 7.50 -11.92 -50.10
N GLU A 49 7.66 -12.01 -48.80
CA GLU A 49 7.60 -13.27 -48.05
C GLU A 49 6.31 -13.38 -47.25
N THR A 50 5.78 -14.58 -47.15
CA THR A 50 4.57 -14.84 -46.35
C THR A 50 4.78 -16.02 -45.40
N ALA A 51 4.28 -15.91 -44.20
CA ALA A 51 4.29 -16.99 -43.21
C ALA A 51 2.91 -17.16 -42.58
N LYS A 52 2.66 -18.33 -41.99
CA LYS A 52 1.54 -18.54 -41.07
C LYS A 52 1.88 -17.98 -39.70
N PRO A 53 0.88 -17.56 -38.89
CA PRO A 53 1.10 -17.22 -37.52
C PRO A 53 1.70 -18.40 -36.75
N GLU A 54 2.75 -18.13 -35.98
CA GLU A 54 3.42 -19.11 -35.12
C GLU A 54 2.89 -19.03 -33.70
N MET A 55 2.68 -20.16 -33.05
CA MET A 55 2.33 -20.21 -31.65
C MET A 55 3.59 -19.99 -30.81
N ASN A 56 3.61 -18.94 -30.01
CA ASN A 56 4.71 -18.60 -29.14
C ASN A 56 4.20 -18.31 -27.74
N TYR A 57 5.02 -18.59 -26.73
CA TYR A 57 4.78 -18.14 -25.35
C TYR A 57 5.22 -16.68 -25.21
N MET A 58 4.28 -15.81 -24.98
CA MET A 58 4.57 -14.41 -24.75
C MET A 58 4.06 -13.98 -23.36
N SER A 59 4.98 -13.41 -22.58
CA SER A 59 4.64 -12.79 -21.31
C SER A 59 4.58 -11.28 -21.49
N THR A 60 3.53 -10.68 -20.99
CA THR A 60 3.44 -9.23 -20.82
C THR A 60 4.04 -8.85 -19.49
N SER A 61 4.53 -7.61 -19.37
CA SER A 61 4.85 -7.01 -18.08
C SER A 61 4.04 -5.75 -17.91
N ILE A 62 3.58 -5.53 -16.67
CA ILE A 62 2.93 -4.31 -16.27
C ILE A 62 3.99 -3.44 -15.60
N GLU A 63 4.17 -2.24 -16.12
CA GLU A 63 5.06 -1.24 -15.53
C GLU A 63 4.32 -0.55 -14.38
N ALA A 64 4.97 -0.46 -13.24
CA ALA A 64 4.48 0.23 -12.07
C ALA A 64 5.59 1.03 -11.41
N THR A 65 5.21 2.05 -10.66
CA THR A 65 6.12 2.80 -9.79
C THR A 65 5.73 2.58 -8.34
N GLY A 66 6.64 2.87 -7.44
CA GLY A 66 6.37 2.71 -6.02
C GLY A 66 7.51 3.19 -5.15
N MET A 67 7.49 2.74 -3.91
CA MET A 67 8.56 3.01 -2.95
C MET A 67 8.78 1.80 -2.03
N LEU A 68 9.97 1.73 -1.43
CA LEU A 68 10.20 0.83 -0.32
C LEU A 68 9.50 1.36 0.92
N ASP A 69 8.80 0.52 1.63
CA ASP A 69 8.12 0.88 2.87
C ASP A 69 8.31 -0.21 3.93
N VAL A 70 8.02 0.12 5.18
CA VAL A 70 8.06 -0.81 6.30
C VAL A 70 6.63 -1.16 6.73
N PRO A 71 6.39 -2.41 7.16
CA PRO A 71 5.11 -2.77 7.76
C PRO A 71 4.79 -1.85 8.96
N PRO A 72 3.51 -1.50 9.19
CA PRO A 72 3.10 -0.63 10.31
C PRO A 72 3.60 -1.10 11.67
N GLN A 73 3.82 -2.41 11.86
CA GLN A 73 4.34 -3.00 13.10
C GLN A 73 5.82 -2.68 13.34
N GLN A 74 6.54 -2.29 12.30
CA GLN A 74 7.98 -1.98 12.33
C GLN A 74 8.27 -0.47 12.31
N ALA A 75 7.23 0.37 12.31
CA ALA A 75 7.34 1.81 12.47
C ALA A 75 6.62 2.22 13.75
N VAL A 76 7.37 2.57 14.80
CA VAL A 76 6.81 2.89 16.12
C VAL A 76 7.04 4.34 16.45
N SER A 77 5.97 5.03 16.83
CA SER A 77 5.99 6.37 17.41
C SER A 77 6.05 6.26 18.93
N VAL A 78 7.15 6.68 19.53
CA VAL A 78 7.31 6.75 20.99
C VAL A 78 6.78 8.09 21.45
N MET A 79 5.67 8.07 22.19
CA MET A 79 4.98 9.25 22.69
C MET A 79 5.17 9.37 24.20
N ALA A 80 5.10 10.59 24.71
CA ALA A 80 5.08 10.83 26.16
C ALA A 80 3.75 10.34 26.76
N LEU A 81 3.82 9.38 27.67
CA LEU A 81 2.65 8.92 28.43
C LEU A 81 2.23 9.93 29.52
N PHE A 82 3.22 10.60 30.09
CA PHE A 82 3.06 11.63 31.11
C PHE A 82 3.89 12.85 30.73
N GLY A 83 3.47 14.04 31.16
CA GLY A 83 4.23 15.28 30.95
C GLY A 83 5.52 15.30 31.76
N GLY A 84 6.45 16.17 31.39
CA GLY A 84 7.69 16.38 32.12
C GLY A 84 8.78 17.08 31.33
N TYR A 85 9.85 17.48 31.99
CA TYR A 85 11.02 18.08 31.36
C TYR A 85 12.00 17.02 30.91
N VAL A 86 12.54 17.19 29.72
CA VAL A 86 13.62 16.33 29.19
C VAL A 86 14.91 16.67 29.93
N LYS A 87 15.37 15.77 30.80
CA LYS A 87 16.58 15.95 31.59
C LYS A 87 17.85 15.61 30.82
N SER A 88 17.83 14.50 30.08
CA SER A 88 18.94 14.07 29.23
C SER A 88 18.49 13.17 28.10
N THR A 89 19.21 13.20 27.01
CA THR A 89 19.11 12.26 25.89
C THR A 89 20.45 12.24 25.16
N ASP A 90 20.91 11.04 24.78
CA ASP A 90 22.10 10.83 23.97
C ASP A 90 21.71 10.36 22.55
N MET A 91 20.42 10.49 22.21
CA MET A 91 19.88 10.04 20.94
C MET A 91 20.00 11.13 19.88
N LEU A 92 20.25 10.68 18.64
CA LEU A 92 20.31 11.50 17.45
C LEU A 92 19.54 10.79 16.33
N GLN A 93 19.03 11.55 15.37
CA GLN A 93 18.45 10.97 14.15
C GLN A 93 19.53 10.15 13.43
N GLY A 94 19.15 8.96 12.94
CA GLY A 94 20.05 7.98 12.33
C GLY A 94 20.74 7.02 13.31
N LYS A 95 20.65 7.25 14.63
CA LYS A 95 21.23 6.34 15.62
C LYS A 95 20.45 5.03 15.68
N GLN A 96 21.16 3.92 15.69
CA GLN A 96 20.60 2.60 15.92
C GLN A 96 20.31 2.40 17.41
N VAL A 97 19.18 1.81 17.73
CA VAL A 97 18.74 1.47 19.08
C VAL A 97 18.23 0.03 19.14
N LYS A 98 18.34 -0.56 20.31
CA LYS A 98 17.79 -1.88 20.61
C LYS A 98 16.58 -1.73 21.53
N LYS A 99 15.68 -2.70 21.47
CA LYS A 99 14.56 -2.78 22.42
C LYS A 99 15.07 -2.74 23.86
N GLY A 100 14.56 -1.81 24.67
CA GLY A 100 14.97 -1.58 26.05
C GLY A 100 16.04 -0.50 26.23
N ASP A 101 16.67 0.01 25.17
CA ASP A 101 17.64 1.12 25.28
C ASP A 101 16.94 2.39 25.76
N VAL A 102 17.60 3.15 26.63
CA VAL A 102 17.07 4.42 27.14
C VAL A 102 17.19 5.49 26.06
N LEU A 103 16.05 6.01 25.62
CA LEU A 103 15.97 7.07 24.61
C LEU A 103 16.12 8.45 25.21
N CYS A 104 15.45 8.72 26.32
CA CYS A 104 15.61 9.93 27.10
C CYS A 104 15.23 9.69 28.56
N VAL A 105 15.70 10.60 29.42
CA VAL A 105 15.33 10.66 30.84
C VAL A 105 14.51 11.90 31.04
N MET A 106 13.34 11.73 31.64
CA MET A 106 12.41 12.82 31.98
C MET A 106 12.32 13.04 33.46
N GLN A 107 11.97 14.26 33.86
CA GLN A 107 11.73 14.62 35.26
C GLN A 107 10.48 15.48 35.40
N ASP A 108 9.67 15.18 36.44
CA ASP A 108 8.51 15.96 36.80
C ASP A 108 8.13 15.70 38.29
N PRO A 109 7.64 16.70 39.03
CA PRO A 109 7.17 16.51 40.40
C PRO A 109 6.05 15.48 40.54
N SER A 110 5.21 15.30 39.49
CA SER A 110 4.12 14.31 39.50
C SER A 110 4.62 12.88 39.64
N TYR A 111 5.83 12.59 39.16
CA TYR A 111 6.44 11.25 39.27
C TYR A 111 6.74 10.93 40.77
N ILE A 112 7.15 11.93 41.55
CA ILE A 112 7.38 11.77 42.97
C ILE A 112 6.04 11.55 43.69
N GLN A 113 5.02 12.35 43.37
CA GLN A 113 3.69 12.24 43.97
C GLN A 113 3.06 10.85 43.73
N LEU A 114 3.16 10.32 42.51
CA LEU A 114 2.63 8.99 42.19
C LEU A 114 3.33 7.87 42.99
N GLN A 115 4.65 8.00 43.21
CA GLN A 115 5.43 7.05 44.04
C GLN A 115 5.08 7.15 45.50
N GLN A 116 4.89 8.37 46.01
CA GLN A 116 4.45 8.60 47.40
C GLN A 116 3.05 8.02 47.63
N GLU A 117 2.11 8.23 46.71
CA GLU A 117 0.76 7.68 46.82
C GLU A 117 0.77 6.14 46.78
N TYR A 118 1.67 5.52 46.00
CA TYR A 118 1.87 4.07 46.01
C TYR A 118 2.30 3.56 47.39
N LEU A 119 3.31 4.18 48.01
CA LEU A 119 3.83 3.79 49.29
C LEU A 119 2.79 3.97 50.42
N ASP A 120 2.04 5.09 50.37
CA ASP A 120 0.99 5.39 51.35
C ASP A 120 -0.14 4.35 51.27
N ILE A 121 -0.71 4.13 50.10
CA ILE A 121 -1.80 3.14 49.96
C ILE A 121 -1.34 1.70 50.21
N LYS A 122 -0.05 1.37 49.98
CA LYS A 122 0.52 0.08 50.32
C LYS A 122 0.54 -0.13 51.83
N SER A 123 1.05 0.87 52.60
CA SER A 123 1.02 0.81 54.06
C SER A 123 -0.40 0.73 54.60
N GLN A 124 -1.32 1.54 54.06
CA GLN A 124 -2.71 1.50 54.42
C GLN A 124 -3.36 0.14 54.17
N LEU A 125 -3.02 -0.50 53.08
CA LEU A 125 -3.56 -1.82 52.69
C LEU A 125 -3.18 -2.90 53.71
N GLU A 126 -1.96 -2.90 54.24
CA GLU A 126 -1.51 -3.83 55.26
C GLU A 126 -2.38 -3.74 56.52
N PHE A 127 -2.67 -2.53 56.97
CA PHE A 127 -3.56 -2.28 58.08
C PHE A 127 -4.99 -2.75 57.83
N LEU A 128 -5.55 -2.38 56.65
CA LEU A 128 -6.92 -2.74 56.23
C LEU A 128 -7.08 -4.25 56.03
N GLN A 129 -6.05 -4.94 55.55
CA GLN A 129 -6.03 -6.38 55.46
C GLN A 129 -6.12 -7.06 56.81
N ALA A 130 -5.30 -6.62 57.75
CA ALA A 130 -5.32 -7.15 59.12
C ALA A 130 -6.67 -6.90 59.81
N ASP A 131 -7.28 -5.73 59.60
CA ASP A 131 -8.60 -5.42 60.15
C ASP A 131 -9.70 -6.27 59.51
N PHE A 132 -9.69 -6.40 58.19
CA PHE A 132 -10.63 -7.29 57.44
C PHE A 132 -10.59 -8.73 57.98
N GLU A 133 -9.39 -9.32 58.08
CA GLU A 133 -9.24 -10.68 58.60
C GLU A 133 -9.73 -10.80 60.04
N ARG A 134 -9.44 -9.84 60.89
CA ARG A 134 -9.96 -9.81 62.27
C ARG A 134 -11.48 -9.71 62.33
N GLN A 135 -12.11 -8.81 61.54
CA GLN A 135 -13.57 -8.68 61.50
C GLN A 135 -14.24 -9.90 60.90
N LYS A 136 -13.60 -10.57 59.94
CA LYS A 136 -14.06 -11.81 59.36
C LYS A 136 -14.13 -12.94 60.42
N GLN A 137 -13.09 -13.06 61.26
CA GLN A 137 -13.07 -14.03 62.34
C GLN A 137 -14.16 -13.72 63.38
N LEU A 138 -14.24 -12.45 63.86
CA LEU A 138 -15.24 -12.05 64.86
C LEU A 138 -16.68 -12.24 64.37
N ALA A 139 -16.93 -11.98 63.08
CA ALA A 139 -18.25 -12.21 62.46
C ALA A 139 -18.60 -13.72 62.38
N SER A 140 -17.63 -14.60 62.12
CA SER A 140 -17.82 -16.05 62.12
C SER A 140 -18.14 -16.59 63.49
N GLU A 141 -17.63 -15.97 64.54
CA GLU A 141 -17.87 -16.27 65.94
C GLU A 141 -19.14 -15.58 66.51
N GLN A 142 -19.89 -14.84 65.65
CA GLN A 142 -21.08 -14.06 66.01
C GLN A 142 -20.82 -12.93 67.06
N VAL A 143 -19.58 -12.49 67.22
CA VAL A 143 -19.17 -11.43 68.15
C VAL A 143 -19.27 -10.04 67.51
N SER A 144 -19.10 -9.94 66.17
CA SER A 144 -19.19 -8.67 65.45
C SER A 144 -20.42 -8.64 64.50
N SER A 145 -20.93 -7.42 64.22
CA SER A 145 -22.05 -7.28 63.31
C SER A 145 -21.65 -7.56 61.85
N GLN A 146 -22.58 -8.09 61.04
CA GLN A 146 -22.39 -8.26 59.59
C GLN A 146 -22.08 -6.92 58.90
N LYS A 147 -22.64 -5.83 59.39
CA LYS A 147 -22.37 -4.47 58.86
C LYS A 147 -20.89 -4.11 59.03
N THR A 148 -20.30 -4.35 60.21
CA THR A 148 -18.88 -4.04 60.47
C THR A 148 -17.95 -4.86 59.60
N PHE A 149 -18.23 -6.15 59.45
CA PHE A 149 -17.48 -7.01 58.52
C PHE A 149 -17.57 -6.56 57.06
N GLN A 150 -18.78 -6.22 56.59
CA GLN A 150 -18.96 -5.73 55.22
C GLN A 150 -18.23 -4.40 55.00
N GLN A 151 -18.21 -3.52 55.98
CA GLN A 151 -17.48 -2.25 55.92
C GLN A 151 -15.97 -2.46 55.86
N ALA A 152 -15.39 -3.32 56.70
CA ALA A 152 -13.97 -3.64 56.66
C ALA A 152 -13.57 -4.29 55.32
N LYS A 153 -14.42 -5.22 54.82
CA LYS A 153 -14.23 -5.83 53.53
C LYS A 153 -14.22 -4.79 52.38
N ALA A 154 -15.18 -3.88 52.35
CA ALA A 154 -15.27 -2.85 51.32
C ALA A 154 -14.07 -1.89 51.35
N GLN A 155 -13.57 -1.53 52.51
CA GLN A 155 -12.38 -0.70 52.68
C GLN A 155 -11.11 -1.40 52.16
N TYR A 156 -10.92 -2.65 52.53
CA TYR A 156 -9.81 -3.48 52.06
C TYR A 156 -9.81 -3.62 50.54
N GLU A 157 -10.95 -4.02 49.95
CA GLU A 157 -11.08 -4.20 48.49
C GLU A 157 -10.87 -2.89 47.72
N SER A 158 -11.36 -1.77 48.26
CA SER A 158 -11.16 -0.44 47.65
C SER A 158 -9.67 -0.04 47.67
N ALA A 159 -8.98 -0.20 48.80
CA ALA A 159 -7.56 0.11 48.89
C ALA A 159 -6.71 -0.79 47.97
N LYS A 160 -7.05 -2.09 47.89
CA LYS A 160 -6.41 -3.05 47.01
C LYS A 160 -6.57 -2.68 45.53
N ALA A 161 -7.77 -2.26 45.12
CA ALA A 161 -8.03 -1.81 43.74
C ALA A 161 -7.21 -0.53 43.43
N LYS A 162 -7.18 0.43 44.37
CA LYS A 162 -6.38 1.67 44.22
C LYS A 162 -4.88 1.38 44.10
N LEU A 163 -4.33 0.51 44.94
CA LEU A 163 -2.92 0.10 44.87
C LEU A 163 -2.59 -0.52 43.49
N ASN A 164 -3.45 -1.42 42.99
CA ASN A 164 -3.25 -2.05 41.70
C ASN A 164 -3.28 -1.03 40.57
N GLY A 165 -4.16 -0.03 40.59
CA GLY A 165 -4.21 1.06 39.63
C GLY A 165 -2.92 1.87 39.58
N ILE A 166 -2.44 2.33 40.77
CA ILE A 166 -1.20 3.11 40.88
C ILE A 166 0.01 2.27 40.44
N LYS A 167 0.03 0.98 40.84
CA LYS A 167 1.08 0.04 40.42
C LYS A 167 1.15 -0.08 38.89
N ALA A 168 0.02 -0.16 38.22
CA ALA A 168 -0.03 -0.21 36.76
C ALA A 168 0.55 1.08 36.13
N GLN A 169 0.21 2.25 36.65
CA GLN A 169 0.76 3.53 36.20
C GLN A 169 2.29 3.61 36.38
N LEU A 170 2.82 3.17 37.51
CA LEU A 170 4.26 3.13 37.76
C LEU A 170 5.00 2.16 36.80
N LEU A 171 4.41 1.03 36.51
CA LEU A 171 4.95 0.08 35.52
C LEU A 171 4.98 0.68 34.12
N MET A 172 3.96 1.42 33.70
CA MET A 172 3.95 2.14 32.43
C MET A 172 5.06 3.21 32.35
N LEU A 173 5.45 3.78 33.47
CA LEU A 173 6.56 4.74 33.60
C LEU A 173 7.93 4.06 33.72
N ASN A 174 8.00 2.72 33.67
CA ASN A 174 9.23 1.94 33.89
C ASN A 174 9.89 2.22 35.27
N VAL A 175 9.10 2.59 36.29
CA VAL A 175 9.61 2.76 37.63
C VAL A 175 9.90 1.39 38.28
N PRO A 176 11.11 1.14 38.78
CA PRO A 176 11.45 -0.14 39.38
C PRO A 176 10.79 -0.28 40.78
N LEU A 177 9.72 -1.07 40.84
CA LEU A 177 8.92 -1.21 42.09
C LEU A 177 9.73 -1.77 43.24
N ASN A 178 10.72 -2.65 42.98
CA ASN A 178 11.57 -3.19 44.05
C ASN A 178 12.37 -2.10 44.79
N SER A 179 12.90 -1.12 44.06
CA SER A 179 13.60 0.03 44.65
C SER A 179 12.64 0.94 45.40
N LEU A 180 11.43 1.13 44.86
CA LEU A 180 10.38 1.91 45.52
C LEU A 180 9.89 1.24 46.80
N ASP A 181 9.71 -0.07 46.79
CA ASP A 181 9.34 -0.87 47.97
C ASP A 181 10.41 -0.81 49.10
N ALA A 182 11.68 -0.60 48.71
CA ALA A 182 12.78 -0.33 49.64
C ALA A 182 12.84 1.13 50.11
N GLY A 183 11.87 1.98 49.74
CA GLY A 183 11.76 3.37 50.12
C GLY A 183 12.55 4.37 49.25
N THR A 184 13.11 3.93 48.11
CA THR A 184 13.85 4.80 47.21
C THR A 184 12.92 5.43 46.17
N ILE A 185 12.67 6.73 46.27
CA ILE A 185 11.86 7.49 45.32
C ILE A 185 12.78 8.07 44.22
N SER A 186 12.43 7.84 42.98
CA SER A 186 13.12 8.43 41.83
C SER A 186 12.50 9.73 41.38
N THR A 187 13.33 10.75 41.15
CA THR A 187 12.89 12.02 40.56
C THR A 187 12.75 12.00 39.07
N THR A 188 13.18 10.90 38.41
CA THR A 188 13.25 10.76 36.96
C THR A 188 12.66 9.44 36.51
N VAL A 189 12.16 9.46 35.28
CA VAL A 189 11.71 8.25 34.56
C VAL A 189 12.45 8.13 33.27
N SER A 190 12.70 6.88 32.83
CA SER A 190 13.38 6.60 31.59
C SER A 190 12.37 6.17 30.52
N ILE A 191 12.40 6.83 29.39
CA ILE A 191 11.67 6.41 28.19
C ILE A 191 12.57 5.45 27.42
N ILE A 192 12.08 4.25 27.15
CA ILE A 192 12.86 3.17 26.51
C ILE A 192 12.31 2.85 25.12
N SER A 193 13.18 2.30 24.25
CA SER A 193 12.77 1.84 22.94
C SER A 193 11.93 0.57 23.03
N PRO A 194 10.73 0.53 22.39
CA PRO A 194 9.89 -0.66 22.36
C PRO A 194 10.36 -1.70 21.33
N ILE A 195 11.17 -1.30 20.33
CA ILE A 195 11.67 -2.15 19.23
C ILE A 195 13.16 -1.93 18.99
N ASN A 196 13.77 -2.84 18.23
CA ASN A 196 15.05 -2.56 17.57
C ASN A 196 14.82 -1.65 16.37
N GLY A 197 15.82 -0.87 15.94
CA GLY A 197 15.70 -0.08 14.74
C GLY A 197 16.53 1.18 14.75
N TYR A 198 16.14 2.14 13.92
CA TYR A 198 16.84 3.42 13.77
C TYR A 198 15.89 4.58 14.10
N ILE A 199 16.38 5.58 14.81
CA ILE A 199 15.65 6.80 15.09
C ILE A 199 15.57 7.63 13.79
N THR A 200 14.36 7.78 13.25
CA THR A 200 14.13 8.56 12.02
C THR A 200 13.64 9.97 12.31
N GLU A 201 13.02 10.17 13.47
CA GLU A 201 12.53 11.49 13.88
C GLU A 201 12.73 11.66 15.40
N MET A 202 13.14 12.87 15.80
CA MET A 202 13.30 13.28 17.19
C MET A 202 12.69 14.68 17.35
N LYS A 203 11.70 14.82 18.23
CA LYS A 203 10.95 16.07 18.44
C LYS A 203 11.24 16.73 19.78
N ILE A 204 12.26 16.28 20.49
CA ILE A 204 12.61 16.79 21.83
C ILE A 204 14.01 17.38 21.86
N ASN A 205 14.18 18.35 22.78
CA ASN A 205 15.47 18.95 23.13
C ASN A 205 15.65 18.93 24.65
N LEU A 206 16.89 19.05 25.10
CA LEU A 206 17.22 19.16 26.53
C LEU A 206 16.52 20.37 27.16
N GLY A 207 15.91 20.19 28.31
CA GLY A 207 15.20 21.22 29.05
C GLY A 207 13.80 21.57 28.53
N THR A 208 13.36 21.00 27.42
CA THR A 208 12.00 21.21 26.92
C THR A 208 11.00 20.46 27.77
N TYR A 209 9.87 21.12 28.08
CA TYR A 209 8.71 20.46 28.66
C TYR A 209 7.89 19.78 27.53
N VAL A 210 7.58 18.51 27.68
CA VAL A 210 6.71 17.75 26.79
C VAL A 210 5.39 17.43 27.50
N GLN A 211 4.31 17.48 26.76
CA GLN A 211 2.98 17.15 27.24
C GLN A 211 2.65 15.67 27.00
N PRO A 212 1.69 15.08 27.72
CA PRO A 212 1.14 13.78 27.36
C PRO A 212 0.69 13.76 25.89
N GLN A 213 1.01 12.67 25.16
CA GLN A 213 0.75 12.45 23.73
C GLN A 213 1.69 13.19 22.77
N ASP A 214 2.64 13.99 23.24
CA ASP A 214 3.67 14.55 22.36
C ASP A 214 4.55 13.42 21.79
N LEU A 215 4.86 13.51 20.47
CA LEU A 215 5.81 12.63 19.82
C LEU A 215 7.23 12.95 20.30
N LEU A 216 7.89 11.95 20.88
CA LEU A 216 9.28 12.07 21.32
C LEU A 216 10.25 11.56 20.24
N PHE A 217 10.02 10.33 19.81
CA PHE A 217 10.85 9.66 18.80
C PHE A 217 10.00 8.86 17.82
N ARG A 218 10.47 8.75 16.59
CA ARG A 218 9.99 7.75 15.62
C ARG A 218 11.11 6.78 15.35
N ILE A 219 10.83 5.50 15.50
CA ILE A 219 11.80 4.42 15.33
C ILE A 219 11.27 3.50 14.23
N ILE A 220 12.14 3.16 13.28
CA ILE A 220 11.82 2.25 12.18
C ILE A 220 12.81 1.08 12.20
N ASP A 221 12.27 -0.14 12.09
CA ASP A 221 13.03 -1.36 11.90
C ASP A 221 13.03 -1.70 10.40
N PRO A 222 14.18 -1.61 9.71
CA PRO A 222 14.26 -1.89 8.28
C PRO A 222 14.47 -3.37 7.94
N GLU A 223 14.38 -4.31 8.89
CA GLU A 223 14.69 -5.73 8.61
C GLU A 223 13.74 -6.36 7.58
N HIS A 224 12.48 -5.92 7.50
CA HIS A 224 11.49 -6.50 6.58
C HIS A 224 10.86 -5.43 5.68
N LEU A 225 11.69 -4.80 4.84
CA LEU A 225 11.19 -3.88 3.82
C LEU A 225 10.36 -4.61 2.77
N HIS A 226 9.29 -3.99 2.37
CA HIS A 226 8.53 -4.41 1.21
C HIS A 226 8.43 -3.29 0.18
N ALA A 227 8.17 -3.65 -1.07
CA ALA A 227 7.88 -2.68 -2.10
C ALA A 227 6.38 -2.44 -2.16
N GLU A 228 5.97 -1.19 -1.98
CA GLU A 228 4.60 -0.75 -2.21
C GLU A 228 4.50 -0.14 -3.60
N LEU A 229 3.81 -0.84 -4.52
CA LEU A 229 3.62 -0.43 -5.90
C LEU A 229 2.28 0.28 -6.06
N GLN A 230 2.27 1.28 -6.93
CA GLN A 230 1.07 1.93 -7.42
C GLN A 230 0.76 1.44 -8.83
N VAL A 231 -0.28 0.65 -8.98
CA VAL A 231 -0.69 0.04 -10.24
C VAL A 231 -1.99 0.66 -10.70
N PHE A 232 -2.09 1.04 -11.98
CA PHE A 232 -3.34 1.60 -12.52
C PHE A 232 -4.49 0.61 -12.48
N GLU A 233 -5.71 1.10 -12.22
CA GLU A 233 -6.92 0.26 -12.08
C GLU A 233 -7.17 -0.66 -13.28
N LYS A 234 -6.84 -0.20 -14.51
CA LYS A 234 -6.97 -0.96 -15.74
C LYS A 234 -6.09 -2.22 -15.79
N ASP A 235 -4.98 -2.22 -15.05
CA ASP A 235 -3.98 -3.28 -15.05
C ASP A 235 -4.19 -4.29 -13.91
N ILE A 236 -5.01 -3.94 -12.91
CA ILE A 236 -5.29 -4.79 -11.73
C ILE A 236 -5.87 -6.17 -12.09
N PRO A 237 -6.77 -6.32 -13.09
CA PRO A 237 -7.28 -7.64 -13.47
C PRO A 237 -6.18 -8.64 -13.89
N TYR A 238 -5.01 -8.16 -14.25
CA TYR A 238 -3.86 -8.96 -14.68
C TYR A 238 -2.83 -9.19 -13.59
N ILE A 239 -3.07 -8.69 -12.35
CA ILE A 239 -2.18 -8.89 -11.20
C ILE A 239 -2.75 -9.95 -10.29
N SER A 240 -1.90 -10.91 -9.91
CA SER A 240 -2.24 -12.02 -9.03
C SER A 240 -1.24 -12.16 -7.90
N LYS A 241 -1.67 -12.75 -6.78
CA LYS A 241 -0.79 -13.08 -5.66
C LYS A 241 0.32 -14.06 -6.11
N ASN A 242 1.51 -13.91 -5.56
CA ASN A 242 2.73 -14.65 -5.86
C ASN A 242 3.32 -14.41 -7.26
N GLN A 243 2.81 -13.43 -7.98
CA GLN A 243 3.34 -13.03 -9.28
C GLN A 243 4.72 -12.41 -9.12
N LYS A 244 5.66 -12.80 -10.01
CA LYS A 244 7.04 -12.31 -9.97
C LYS A 244 7.13 -10.86 -10.38
N VAL A 245 7.93 -10.10 -9.65
CA VAL A 245 8.18 -8.68 -9.85
C VAL A 245 9.67 -8.43 -9.95
N HIS A 246 10.11 -7.70 -10.96
CA HIS A 246 11.45 -7.14 -11.01
C HIS A 246 11.38 -5.68 -10.55
N ILE A 247 12.23 -5.35 -9.59
CA ILE A 247 12.29 -4.02 -8.99
C ILE A 247 13.67 -3.41 -9.28
N ARG A 248 13.66 -2.16 -9.70
CA ARG A 248 14.87 -1.34 -9.85
C ARG A 248 14.72 -0.08 -9.02
N LEU A 249 15.61 0.10 -8.05
CA LEU A 249 15.66 1.34 -7.26
C LEU A 249 16.31 2.46 -8.08
N VAL A 250 15.87 3.68 -7.83
CA VAL A 250 16.38 4.86 -8.58
C VAL A 250 17.86 5.11 -8.36
N ASN A 251 18.39 4.72 -7.19
CA ASN A 251 19.78 4.94 -6.76
C ASN A 251 20.73 3.78 -7.10
N GLU A 252 20.27 2.70 -7.78
CA GLU A 252 21.10 1.57 -8.14
C GLU A 252 20.74 1.00 -9.53
N GLN A 253 21.71 0.30 -10.14
CA GLN A 253 21.47 -0.40 -11.42
C GLN A 253 21.04 -1.87 -11.24
N LYS A 254 21.15 -2.39 -10.03
CA LYS A 254 20.80 -3.77 -9.71
C LYS A 254 19.29 -4.00 -9.84
N VAL A 255 18.92 -5.06 -10.53
CA VAL A 255 17.54 -5.55 -10.55
C VAL A 255 17.33 -6.50 -9.37
N ARG A 256 16.37 -6.21 -8.53
CA ARG A 256 15.94 -7.04 -7.42
C ARG A 256 14.68 -7.81 -7.78
N THR A 257 14.51 -8.99 -7.22
CA THR A 257 13.29 -9.79 -7.38
C THR A 257 12.41 -9.69 -6.16
N ALA A 258 11.11 -9.70 -6.42
CA ALA A 258 10.07 -9.70 -5.40
C ALA A 258 8.87 -10.49 -5.91
N HIS A 259 7.91 -10.75 -5.02
CA HIS A 259 6.63 -11.38 -5.36
C HIS A 259 5.48 -10.56 -4.80
N VAL A 260 4.38 -10.48 -5.56
CA VAL A 260 3.14 -9.86 -5.12
C VAL A 260 2.60 -10.62 -3.89
N TYR A 261 2.48 -9.91 -2.77
CA TYR A 261 1.97 -10.47 -1.52
C TYR A 261 0.51 -10.13 -1.28
N LEU A 262 0.14 -8.84 -1.38
CA LEU A 262 -1.22 -8.36 -1.20
C LEU A 262 -1.58 -7.33 -2.25
N ILE A 263 -2.84 -7.35 -2.68
CA ILE A 263 -3.43 -6.36 -3.58
C ILE A 263 -4.54 -5.67 -2.79
N ASN A 264 -4.44 -4.35 -2.63
CA ASN A 264 -5.47 -3.58 -1.95
C ASN A 264 -6.80 -3.67 -2.73
N LYS A 265 -7.91 -3.45 -2.03
CA LYS A 265 -9.27 -3.47 -2.60
C LYS A 265 -9.87 -2.06 -2.75
N GLU A 266 -9.04 -1.05 -2.63
CA GLU A 266 -9.42 0.35 -2.73
C GLU A 266 -8.65 1.02 -3.87
N ILE A 267 -9.35 1.80 -4.67
CA ILE A 267 -8.76 2.63 -5.74
C ILE A 267 -8.55 4.03 -5.17
N SER A 268 -7.33 4.55 -5.29
CA SER A 268 -6.97 5.90 -4.84
C SER A 268 -7.57 6.99 -5.74
N ALA A 269 -7.43 8.24 -5.32
CA ALA A 269 -7.85 9.41 -6.12
C ALA A 269 -7.08 9.49 -7.46
N GLU A 270 -5.86 8.98 -7.50
CA GLU A 270 -4.99 8.92 -8.69
C GLU A 270 -5.30 7.74 -9.62
N ARG A 271 -6.42 7.03 -9.40
CA ARG A 271 -6.82 5.86 -10.17
C ARG A 271 -5.80 4.72 -10.11
N THR A 272 -5.14 4.58 -8.97
CA THR A 272 -4.20 3.49 -8.71
C THR A 272 -4.65 2.62 -7.55
N VAL A 273 -4.18 1.38 -7.53
CA VAL A 273 -4.34 0.43 -6.45
C VAL A 273 -2.96 0.11 -5.87
N ARG A 274 -2.85 0.06 -4.56
CA ARG A 274 -1.60 -0.33 -3.88
C ARG A 274 -1.43 -1.83 -3.93
N VAL A 275 -0.25 -2.26 -4.35
CA VAL A 275 0.16 -3.66 -4.40
C VAL A 275 1.42 -3.82 -3.56
N HIS A 276 1.33 -4.62 -2.51
CA HIS A 276 2.46 -4.92 -1.64
C HIS A 276 3.22 -6.13 -2.17
N CYS A 277 4.54 -5.97 -2.32
CA CYS A 277 5.43 -7.00 -2.81
C CYS A 277 6.52 -7.28 -1.80
N HIS A 278 6.75 -8.54 -1.47
CA HIS A 278 7.86 -8.96 -0.63
C HIS A 278 9.11 -9.16 -1.47
N LEU A 279 10.23 -8.58 -1.03
CA LEU A 279 11.53 -8.80 -1.62
C LEU A 279 12.01 -10.24 -1.35
N ASP A 280 12.63 -10.88 -2.34
CA ASP A 280 13.14 -12.25 -2.19
C ASP A 280 14.41 -12.31 -1.34
N SER A 281 15.08 -11.19 -1.17
CA SER A 281 16.30 -11.08 -0.36
C SER A 281 16.23 -9.83 0.51
N GLU A 282 16.47 -10.00 1.80
CA GLU A 282 16.63 -8.91 2.75
C GLU A 282 17.95 -8.19 2.51
N ASP A 283 17.95 -6.87 2.65
CA ASP A 283 19.14 -6.05 2.51
C ASP A 283 19.02 -4.84 3.44
N GLN A 284 19.77 -4.85 4.52
CA GLN A 284 19.76 -3.81 5.56
C GLN A 284 20.31 -2.45 5.08
N SER A 285 20.93 -2.41 3.91
CA SER A 285 21.39 -1.14 3.31
C SER A 285 20.27 -0.35 2.64
N LEU A 286 19.11 -0.96 2.46
CA LEU A 286 17.94 -0.32 1.85
C LEU A 286 17.29 0.68 2.81
N ILE A 287 16.91 1.82 2.25
CA ILE A 287 16.31 2.91 3.02
C ILE A 287 14.81 2.99 2.69
N PRO A 288 13.92 2.93 3.71
CA PRO A 288 12.50 3.19 3.51
C PRO A 288 12.26 4.54 2.82
N GLY A 289 11.24 4.60 1.97
CA GLY A 289 10.94 5.79 1.17
C GLY A 289 11.74 5.90 -0.14
N THR A 290 12.64 4.94 -0.42
CA THR A 290 13.36 4.92 -1.71
C THR A 290 12.39 4.60 -2.84
N TYR A 291 12.35 5.48 -3.87
CA TYR A 291 11.54 5.27 -5.07
C TYR A 291 12.06 4.13 -5.92
N LEU A 292 11.14 3.45 -6.59
CA LEU A 292 11.43 2.31 -7.44
C LEU A 292 10.55 2.26 -8.69
N HIS A 293 11.09 1.61 -9.72
CA HIS A 293 10.34 1.14 -10.88
C HIS A 293 10.19 -0.37 -10.79
N ALA A 294 9.01 -0.88 -11.09
CA ALA A 294 8.70 -2.30 -11.04
C ALA A 294 8.11 -2.79 -12.35
N GLN A 295 8.46 -4.02 -12.70
CA GLN A 295 7.87 -4.78 -13.80
C GLN A 295 7.22 -6.02 -13.21
N VAL A 296 5.89 -6.08 -13.24
CA VAL A 296 5.12 -7.24 -12.80
C VAL A 296 4.90 -8.16 -14.01
N PHE A 297 5.41 -9.38 -13.95
CA PHE A 297 5.36 -10.31 -15.08
C PHE A 297 4.10 -11.15 -15.04
N ASN A 298 3.31 -11.09 -16.10
CA ASN A 298 2.22 -12.01 -16.29
C ASN A 298 2.77 -13.38 -16.71
N GLU A 299 2.03 -14.44 -16.37
CA GLU A 299 2.33 -15.77 -16.89
C GLU A 299 2.37 -15.74 -18.42
N ALA A 300 3.36 -16.43 -18.97
CA ALA A 300 3.48 -16.54 -20.41
C ALA A 300 2.25 -17.28 -20.96
N GLN A 301 1.49 -16.61 -21.80
CA GLN A 301 0.36 -17.20 -22.51
C GLN A 301 0.75 -17.60 -23.91
N GLN A 302 0.18 -18.69 -24.38
CA GLN A 302 0.31 -19.11 -25.78
C GLN A 302 -0.49 -18.16 -26.66
N ASN A 303 0.20 -17.44 -27.53
CA ASN A 303 -0.41 -16.54 -28.49
C ASN A 303 0.11 -16.85 -29.91
N TYR A 304 -0.74 -16.64 -30.88
CA TYR A 304 -0.31 -16.63 -32.28
C TYR A 304 0.39 -15.29 -32.56
N THR A 305 1.62 -15.38 -33.03
CA THR A 305 2.47 -14.22 -33.29
C THR A 305 2.84 -14.11 -34.75
N LEU A 306 3.05 -12.88 -35.22
CA LEU A 306 3.67 -12.53 -36.47
C LEU A 306 4.95 -11.73 -36.20
N PRO A 307 5.91 -11.68 -37.15
CA PRO A 307 7.00 -10.72 -37.07
C PRO A 307 6.47 -9.29 -37.06
N GLU A 308 7.12 -8.38 -36.30
CA GLU A 308 6.75 -6.96 -36.24
C GLU A 308 6.71 -6.31 -37.63
N SER A 309 7.55 -6.76 -38.58
CA SER A 309 7.57 -6.32 -39.98
C SER A 309 6.28 -6.63 -40.77
N ALA A 310 5.43 -7.52 -40.26
CA ALA A 310 4.15 -7.82 -40.88
C ALA A 310 3.06 -6.78 -40.61
N VAL A 311 3.22 -5.96 -39.54
CA VAL A 311 2.23 -4.94 -39.14
C VAL A 311 2.63 -3.59 -39.71
N VAL A 312 1.70 -2.94 -40.38
CA VAL A 312 1.87 -1.59 -40.94
C VAL A 312 0.84 -0.63 -40.36
N SER A 313 1.23 0.64 -40.21
CA SER A 313 0.34 1.66 -39.71
C SER A 313 -0.15 2.56 -40.85
N TYR A 314 -1.47 2.76 -40.93
CA TYR A 314 -2.10 3.59 -41.96
C TYR A 314 -3.28 4.35 -41.36
N ASN A 315 -3.31 5.69 -41.56
CA ASN A 315 -4.36 6.58 -41.02
C ASN A 315 -4.68 6.35 -39.54
N GLY A 316 -3.63 6.12 -38.70
CA GLY A 316 -3.79 5.91 -37.24
C GLY A 316 -4.30 4.53 -36.86
N ARG A 317 -4.55 3.62 -37.79
CA ARG A 317 -4.93 2.22 -37.55
C ARG A 317 -3.82 1.26 -37.97
N GLN A 318 -3.83 0.04 -37.46
CA GLN A 318 -2.86 -0.99 -37.75
C GLN A 318 -3.46 -2.03 -38.70
N TYR A 319 -2.67 -2.48 -39.65
CA TYR A 319 -3.09 -3.42 -40.67
C TYR A 319 -2.04 -4.49 -40.89
N VAL A 320 -2.50 -5.64 -41.39
CA VAL A 320 -1.68 -6.72 -41.92
C VAL A 320 -2.17 -7.07 -43.30
N PHE A 321 -1.30 -7.62 -44.14
CA PHE A 321 -1.67 -8.13 -45.45
C PHE A 321 -1.72 -9.64 -45.44
N ALA A 322 -2.87 -10.23 -45.80
CA ALA A 322 -3.05 -11.67 -45.93
C ALA A 322 -3.00 -12.07 -47.41
N ALA A 323 -2.29 -13.16 -47.69
CA ALA A 323 -2.26 -13.74 -49.01
C ALA A 323 -3.63 -14.35 -49.36
N THR A 324 -4.12 -14.08 -50.56
CA THR A 324 -5.32 -14.70 -51.12
C THR A 324 -4.97 -15.96 -51.94
N GLY A 325 -5.98 -16.64 -52.52
CA GLY A 325 -5.74 -17.76 -53.42
C GLY A 325 -4.96 -17.39 -54.70
N ASN A 326 -4.90 -16.10 -55.04
CA ASN A 326 -4.10 -15.58 -56.14
C ASN A 326 -2.75 -15.05 -55.63
N LYS A 327 -1.64 -15.55 -56.17
CA LYS A 327 -0.27 -15.21 -55.75
C LYS A 327 0.08 -13.71 -55.86
N SER A 328 -0.68 -12.95 -56.64
CA SER A 328 -0.44 -11.50 -56.87
C SER A 328 -1.39 -10.59 -56.11
N VAL A 329 -2.33 -11.12 -55.32
CA VAL A 329 -3.38 -10.34 -54.63
C VAL A 329 -3.31 -10.59 -53.16
N TYR A 330 -3.27 -9.50 -52.40
CA TYR A 330 -3.22 -9.48 -50.95
C TYR A 330 -4.40 -8.70 -50.38
N GLU A 331 -4.98 -9.20 -49.30
CA GLU A 331 -6.10 -8.61 -48.59
C GLU A 331 -5.54 -7.78 -47.40
N MET A 332 -5.85 -6.50 -47.36
CA MET A 332 -5.50 -5.62 -46.23
C MET A 332 -6.54 -5.81 -45.12
N ILE A 333 -6.10 -6.23 -43.94
CA ILE A 333 -6.95 -6.54 -42.79
C ILE A 333 -6.59 -5.60 -41.63
N ALA A 334 -7.58 -4.88 -41.13
CA ALA A 334 -7.42 -4.07 -39.93
C ALA A 334 -7.23 -4.97 -38.69
N VAL A 335 -6.26 -4.64 -37.84
CA VAL A 335 -5.95 -5.41 -36.63
C VAL A 335 -5.68 -4.51 -35.45
N ASN A 336 -5.94 -5.01 -34.27
CA ASN A 336 -5.49 -4.41 -33.03
C ASN A 336 -4.18 -5.09 -32.60
N LEU A 337 -3.13 -4.30 -32.44
CA LEU A 337 -1.86 -4.77 -31.89
C LEU A 337 -1.99 -4.90 -30.39
N LEU A 338 -1.96 -6.13 -29.86
CA LEU A 338 -2.11 -6.40 -28.43
C LEU A 338 -0.78 -6.35 -27.68
N LEU A 339 0.28 -6.85 -28.33
CA LEU A 339 1.59 -6.98 -27.70
C LEU A 339 2.70 -7.02 -28.77
N THR A 340 3.81 -6.32 -28.50
CA THR A 340 5.06 -6.46 -29.27
C THR A 340 6.20 -6.75 -28.31
N LYS A 341 6.94 -7.84 -28.58
CA LYS A 341 8.12 -8.23 -27.80
C LYS A 341 9.06 -9.05 -28.67
N ASP A 342 10.36 -8.84 -28.53
CA ASP A 342 11.41 -9.58 -29.25
C ASP A 342 11.19 -9.65 -30.77
N LYS A 343 10.77 -8.53 -31.40
CA LYS A 343 10.42 -8.41 -32.82
C LYS A 343 9.27 -9.31 -33.27
N LYS A 344 8.46 -9.80 -32.34
CA LYS A 344 7.19 -10.52 -32.61
C LYS A 344 6.03 -9.73 -32.05
N CYS A 345 4.89 -9.82 -32.71
CA CYS A 345 3.68 -9.13 -32.28
C CYS A 345 2.48 -10.11 -32.23
N VAL A 346 1.58 -9.84 -31.29
CA VAL A 346 0.27 -10.48 -31.15
C VAL A 346 -0.78 -9.53 -31.70
N ILE A 347 -1.59 -9.99 -32.65
CA ILE A 347 -2.66 -9.19 -33.27
C ILE A 347 -4.04 -9.83 -33.02
N ASN A 348 -5.07 -9.01 -33.06
CA ASN A 348 -6.46 -9.46 -32.99
C ASN A 348 -7.33 -8.67 -34.01
N PRO A 349 -8.12 -9.30 -34.88
CA PRO A 349 -8.23 -10.77 -35.07
C PRO A 349 -7.03 -11.40 -35.78
N VAL A 350 -6.77 -12.68 -35.51
CA VAL A 350 -5.79 -13.49 -36.25
C VAL A 350 -6.46 -14.76 -36.78
N ASP A 351 -6.34 -14.99 -38.10
CA ASP A 351 -6.81 -16.21 -38.75
C ASP A 351 -5.61 -17.14 -39.01
N THR A 352 -5.55 -18.24 -38.29
CA THR A 352 -4.44 -19.19 -38.36
C THR A 352 -4.41 -20.01 -39.65
N SER A 353 -5.49 -19.98 -40.45
CA SER A 353 -5.55 -20.62 -41.76
C SER A 353 -4.87 -19.80 -42.86
N LYS A 354 -4.84 -18.46 -42.70
CA LYS A 354 -4.25 -17.51 -43.63
C LYS A 354 -2.73 -17.43 -43.52
N ARG A 355 -2.08 -17.04 -44.61
CA ARG A 355 -0.67 -16.65 -44.63
C ARG A 355 -0.59 -15.13 -44.68
N TYR A 356 0.22 -14.54 -43.83
CA TYR A 356 0.41 -13.09 -43.74
C TYR A 356 1.76 -12.71 -44.33
N VAL A 357 1.81 -11.53 -44.92
CA VAL A 357 3.05 -10.96 -45.48
C VAL A 357 3.96 -10.58 -44.27
N THR A 358 5.15 -11.16 -44.27
CA THR A 358 6.15 -10.93 -43.21
C THR A 358 7.30 -10.02 -43.66
N GLN A 359 7.50 -9.92 -45.00
CA GLN A 359 8.45 -8.99 -45.61
C GLN A 359 7.78 -8.32 -46.81
N GLY A 360 8.00 -7.01 -47.03
CA GLY A 360 7.39 -6.24 -48.10
C GLY A 360 6.00 -5.67 -47.80
N ALA A 361 5.55 -5.69 -46.55
CA ALA A 361 4.25 -5.14 -46.14
C ALA A 361 4.15 -3.60 -46.36
N TYR A 362 5.23 -2.86 -46.15
CA TYR A 362 5.26 -1.41 -46.45
C TYR A 362 5.19 -1.08 -47.93
N ASP A 363 5.73 -1.95 -48.81
CA ASP A 363 5.64 -1.76 -50.26
C ASP A 363 4.19 -1.98 -50.72
N LEU A 364 3.47 -2.93 -50.16
CA LEU A 364 2.03 -3.09 -50.39
C LEU A 364 1.23 -1.88 -49.91
N LEU A 365 1.58 -1.31 -48.76
CA LEU A 365 0.94 -0.10 -48.26
C LEU A 365 1.17 1.11 -49.18
N GLY A 366 2.38 1.26 -49.74
CA GLY A 366 2.68 2.29 -50.75
C GLY A 366 1.77 2.22 -51.99
N LYS A 367 1.34 1.02 -52.38
CA LYS A 367 0.37 0.82 -53.46
C LYS A 367 -1.05 1.22 -53.08
N VAL A 368 -1.44 1.04 -51.81
CA VAL A 368 -2.76 1.49 -51.33
C VAL A 368 -2.83 3.00 -51.41
N ASN A 369 -1.77 3.70 -50.97
CA ASN A 369 -1.70 5.18 -51.02
C ASN A 369 -1.81 5.72 -52.45
N ASN A 370 -1.13 5.10 -53.42
CA ASN A 370 -1.16 5.58 -54.79
C ASN A 370 -2.49 5.28 -55.52
N LYS A 371 -3.35 4.42 -54.97
CA LYS A 371 -4.70 4.17 -55.51
C LYS A 371 -5.76 5.13 -54.97
N SER A 372 -5.48 5.85 -53.91
CA SER A 372 -6.40 6.85 -53.33
C SER A 372 -6.27 8.23 -53.96
N ASP A 373 -5.25 8.44 -54.84
CA ASP A 373 -5.00 9.73 -55.51
C ASP A 373 -5.46 9.75 -56.99
N ASP A 374 -6.04 8.66 -57.51
CA ASP A 374 -6.72 8.54 -58.79
C ASP A 374 -8.26 8.38 -58.60
#